data_7ba9d3f06823838e126940993673961c
#
_entry.id   7ba9d3f06823838e126940993673961c
#
_cell.length_a   1.000
_cell.length_b   1.000
_cell.length_c   1.000
_cell.angle_alpha   90.00
_cell.angle_beta   90.00
_cell.angle_gamma   90.00
#
_symmetry.space_group_name_H-M   'P 1'
#
loop_
_entity.id
_entity.type
_entity.pdbx_description
1 polymer ?
#
loop_
_entity_poly.entity_id
_entity_poly.type
_entity_poly.pdbx_seq_one_letter_code
_entity_poly.pdbx_strand_id
1 'polypeptide(L)'
;MGQTNQRGTVLDQPILDEAGENSLASIGAPRRTRVHVRMSEQTKGLADDGMQWPPPVVGQVRLRLMTDITAADLRGPTACVLQTPAQMLATVAKLGPDPLVGDPVENEERFVRAVKKKSTVIALLLMDQSVVSGIGNVYRAEMLFRQRLNPHTPGRDVPEDVVRALWADWVRLLATGVETGQMMTMDGLTGDDYRAAMANRDDRHWVYHRAGLPCRICGTEIALEEIGARKLYWCPRCQA
;
A
#
# COMPACT_ATOMS: atom_id res chain seq x y z
N MET A 1 3.20 -8.15 38.78
CA MET A 1 4.34 -7.55 38.07
C MET A 1 4.28 -8.06 36.64
N GLY A 2 3.58 -7.35 35.75
CA GLY A 2 3.40 -7.75 34.36
C GLY A 2 4.51 -7.11 33.52
N GLN A 3 5.35 -7.95 32.94
CA GLN A 3 6.27 -7.51 31.91
C GLN A 3 5.47 -7.38 30.61
N THR A 4 5.21 -6.15 30.22
CA THR A 4 4.78 -5.82 28.86
C THR A 4 5.94 -6.10 27.92
N ASN A 5 5.82 -7.16 27.17
CA ASN A 5 6.73 -7.52 26.09
C ASN A 5 6.51 -6.52 24.94
N GLN A 6 7.14 -5.36 25.01
CA GLN A 6 7.29 -4.48 23.86
C GLN A 6 8.34 -5.10 22.95
N ARG A 7 7.93 -6.04 22.15
CA ARG A 7 8.66 -6.32 20.91
C ARG A 7 8.56 -5.03 20.09
N GLY A 8 9.65 -4.29 20.06
CA GLY A 8 9.81 -3.21 19.11
C GLY A 8 9.53 -3.82 17.75
N THR A 9 8.41 -3.43 17.17
CA THR A 9 8.07 -3.79 15.80
C THR A 9 9.17 -3.17 14.96
N VAL A 10 10.06 -4.00 14.50
CA VAL A 10 11.00 -3.62 13.46
C VAL A 10 10.12 -3.26 12.28
N LEU A 11 9.87 -1.98 12.10
CA LEU A 11 9.38 -1.42 10.86
C LEU A 11 10.52 -1.46 9.83
N ASP A 12 11.33 -2.49 9.89
CA ASP A 12 12.28 -2.88 8.86
C ASP A 12 11.58 -3.65 7.75
N GLN A 13 10.25 -3.69 7.84
CA GLN A 13 9.44 -4.30 6.80
C GLN A 13 8.83 -3.23 5.93
N PRO A 14 8.82 -3.47 4.64
CA PRO A 14 8.56 -2.53 3.59
C PRO A 14 7.06 -2.22 3.39
N ILE A 15 6.29 -2.03 4.44
CA ILE A 15 4.93 -1.48 4.30
C ILE A 15 5.00 -0.17 3.52
N LEU A 16 6.13 0.54 3.67
CA LEU A 16 6.36 1.79 2.97
C LEU A 16 7.15 1.61 1.66
N ASP A 17 7.88 0.52 1.45
CA ASP A 17 8.58 0.27 0.19
C ASP A 17 7.61 0.01 -0.96
N GLU A 18 6.46 -0.54 -0.66
CA GLU A 18 5.46 -0.86 -1.67
C GLU A 18 4.33 0.19 -1.75
N ALA A 19 3.97 0.82 -0.63
CA ALA A 19 3.09 1.98 -0.62
C ALA A 19 3.81 3.27 -1.00
N GLY A 20 5.13 3.35 -0.84
CA GLY A 20 5.97 4.49 -1.22
C GLY A 20 6.15 4.68 -2.72
N GLU A 21 5.63 3.77 -3.53
CA GLU A 21 5.53 3.98 -4.96
C GLU A 21 4.43 4.99 -5.36
N ASN A 22 3.94 5.81 -4.46
CA ASN A 22 2.96 6.83 -4.79
C ASN A 22 3.58 7.94 -5.61
N SER A 23 3.24 7.94 -6.84
CA SER A 23 3.57 9.01 -7.77
C SER A 23 2.56 10.14 -7.70
N LEU A 24 3.06 11.31 -7.53
CA LEU A 24 2.57 12.43 -8.31
C LEU A 24 3.32 12.32 -9.64
N ALA A 25 2.73 11.65 -10.60
CA ALA A 25 3.34 11.43 -11.90
C ALA A 25 3.41 12.76 -12.64
N SER A 26 4.61 13.23 -12.87
CA SER A 26 4.97 13.90 -14.11
C SER A 26 6.50 13.88 -14.26
N ILE A 27 6.95 13.36 -15.38
CA ILE A 27 8.26 13.57 -15.99
C ILE A 27 9.43 12.87 -15.28
N GLY A 28 9.76 11.67 -15.75
CA GLY A 28 10.95 10.92 -15.39
C GLY A 28 10.62 9.57 -14.74
N ALA A 29 11.52 8.61 -14.87
CA ALA A 29 11.35 7.28 -14.27
C ALA A 29 10.96 7.37 -12.80
N PRO A 30 9.98 6.58 -12.32
CA PRO A 30 9.47 6.69 -10.96
C PRO A 30 10.58 6.39 -9.95
N ARG A 31 10.95 7.41 -9.19
CA ARG A 31 11.88 7.24 -8.07
C ARG A 31 11.09 6.63 -6.92
N ARG A 32 11.57 5.50 -6.40
CA ARG A 32 10.97 4.88 -5.21
C ARG A 32 11.19 5.78 -4.00
N THR A 33 10.12 6.19 -3.35
CA THR A 33 10.19 6.84 -2.04
C THR A 33 10.41 5.77 -0.97
N ARG A 34 11.42 5.92 -0.14
CA ARG A 34 11.72 5.01 0.96
C ARG A 34 11.87 5.78 2.25
N VAL A 35 11.20 5.31 3.29
CA VAL A 35 11.43 5.76 4.66
C VAL A 35 12.16 4.63 5.40
N HIS A 36 13.36 4.93 5.86
CA HIS A 36 14.14 4.03 6.68
C HIS A 36 14.09 4.51 8.12
N VAL A 37 13.52 3.69 8.99
CA VAL A 37 13.49 3.96 10.44
C VAL A 37 14.53 3.09 11.11
N ARG A 38 15.40 3.71 11.90
CA ARG A 38 16.39 3.01 12.74
C ARG A 38 16.21 3.42 14.18
N MET A 39 16.27 2.44 15.07
CA MET A 39 16.23 2.66 16.52
C MET A 39 17.63 2.46 17.08
N SER A 40 17.98 3.23 18.14
CA SER A 40 19.24 3.03 18.85
C SER A 40 19.21 1.71 19.63
N GLU A 41 20.37 1.14 19.86
CA GLU A 41 20.51 -0.11 20.58
C GLU A 41 20.10 -0.06 22.04
N GLN A 42 20.15 1.12 22.65
CA GLN A 42 19.65 1.35 24.02
C GLN A 42 18.18 0.95 24.19
N THR A 43 17.38 0.97 23.10
CA THR A 43 16.00 0.48 23.12
C THR A 43 15.86 -1.02 22.91
N LYS A 44 16.91 -1.70 22.42
CA LYS A 44 16.87 -3.14 22.13
C LYS A 44 17.34 -4.02 23.28
N GLY A 45 17.93 -3.41 24.34
CA GLY A 45 18.48 -4.19 25.48
C GLY A 45 19.60 -5.16 25.07
N LEU A 46 20.31 -4.90 23.97
CA LEU A 46 21.40 -5.70 23.44
C LEU A 46 22.76 -5.03 23.72
N ALA A 47 23.79 -5.85 23.77
CA ALA A 47 25.16 -5.46 24.06
C ALA A 47 25.67 -4.37 23.11
N ASP A 48 26.55 -3.53 23.62
CA ASP A 48 27.29 -2.48 22.90
C ASP A 48 28.13 -3.13 21.78
N ASP A 49 27.61 -3.10 20.54
CA ASP A 49 28.32 -3.55 19.36
C ASP A 49 29.06 -2.39 18.64
N GLY A 50 29.15 -1.25 19.29
CA GLY A 50 29.87 -0.09 18.79
C GLY A 50 29.15 0.68 17.67
N MET A 51 27.83 0.49 17.49
CA MET A 51 27.10 1.21 16.48
C MET A 51 26.99 2.69 16.79
N GLN A 52 27.52 3.51 15.89
CA GLN A 52 27.50 4.95 16.01
C GLN A 52 26.07 5.50 16.01
N TRP A 53 25.73 6.31 17.01
CA TRP A 53 24.47 7.05 17.04
C TRP A 53 24.73 8.56 16.87
N PRO A 54 23.99 9.27 16.00
CA PRO A 54 22.98 8.74 15.06
C PRO A 54 23.62 7.91 13.95
N PRO A 55 22.88 6.97 13.35
CA PRO A 55 23.43 6.13 12.29
C PRO A 55 23.88 6.99 11.09
N PRO A 56 24.95 6.60 10.37
CA PRO A 56 25.44 7.35 9.23
C PRO A 56 24.37 7.46 8.15
N VAL A 57 24.35 8.60 7.44
CA VAL A 57 23.46 8.80 6.31
C VAL A 57 23.89 7.93 5.14
N VAL A 58 22.98 7.12 4.58
CA VAL A 58 23.25 6.25 3.44
C VAL A 58 22.43 6.73 2.24
N GLY A 59 23.09 7.06 1.13
CA GLY A 59 22.46 7.53 -0.09
C GLY A 59 21.90 8.95 -0.01
N GLN A 60 21.01 9.30 -0.94
CA GLN A 60 20.40 10.64 -1.00
C GLN A 60 19.21 10.74 -0.07
N VAL A 61 19.41 11.27 1.13
CA VAL A 61 18.34 11.57 2.09
C VAL A 61 17.81 12.98 1.82
N ARG A 62 16.49 13.12 1.71
CA ARG A 62 15.81 14.41 1.53
C ARG A 62 15.36 15.03 2.84
N LEU A 63 15.00 14.18 3.80
CA LEU A 63 14.61 14.58 5.15
C LEU A 63 15.08 13.50 6.12
N ARG A 64 15.68 13.92 7.22
CA ARG A 64 15.95 13.07 8.39
C ARG A 64 15.22 13.63 9.59
N LEU A 65 14.39 12.81 10.22
CA LEU A 65 13.78 13.09 11.50
C LEU A 65 14.48 12.25 12.57
N MET A 66 14.81 12.86 13.70
CA MET A 66 15.54 12.17 14.77
C MET A 66 14.93 12.50 16.13
N THR A 67 14.95 11.51 16.99
CA THR A 67 14.84 11.64 18.45
C THR A 67 16.13 11.14 19.08
N ASP A 68 16.19 11.06 20.38
CA ASP A 68 17.38 10.52 21.09
C ASP A 68 17.61 9.03 20.77
N ILE A 69 16.59 8.31 20.34
CA ILE A 69 16.61 6.85 20.17
C ILE A 69 16.13 6.36 18.80
N THR A 70 15.61 7.25 17.95
CA THR A 70 15.03 6.86 16.65
C THR A 70 15.49 7.81 15.56
N ALA A 71 15.84 7.28 14.41
CA ALA A 71 16.11 8.05 13.20
C ALA A 71 15.27 7.54 12.03
N ALA A 72 14.64 8.45 11.29
CA ALA A 72 13.86 8.15 10.09
C ALA A 72 14.39 8.95 8.91
N ASP A 73 14.83 8.25 7.87
CA ASP A 73 15.35 8.83 6.63
C ASP A 73 14.34 8.70 5.49
N LEU A 74 13.92 9.83 4.93
CA LEU A 74 13.10 9.89 3.72
C LEU A 74 13.99 9.95 2.48
N ARG A 75 13.86 8.97 1.59
CA ARG A 75 14.65 8.86 0.36
C ARG A 75 13.76 8.77 -0.86
N GLY A 76 14.16 9.46 -1.94
CA GLY A 76 13.51 9.40 -3.23
C GLY A 76 12.05 9.89 -3.30
N PRO A 77 11.58 10.83 -2.43
CA PRO A 77 10.23 11.35 -2.57
C PRO A 77 10.09 12.12 -3.89
N THR A 78 8.92 12.04 -4.50
CA THR A 78 8.57 12.86 -5.67
C THR A 78 8.47 14.33 -5.29
N ALA A 79 7.97 14.61 -4.08
CA ALA A 79 7.93 15.95 -3.49
C ALA A 79 8.38 15.89 -2.03
N CYS A 80 9.19 16.87 -1.63
CA CYS A 80 9.57 17.10 -0.24
C CYS A 80 9.68 18.62 -0.07
N VAL A 81 8.61 19.23 0.42
CA VAL A 81 8.45 20.68 0.51
C VAL A 81 7.91 21.08 1.88
N LEU A 82 8.31 22.25 2.34
CA LEU A 82 7.67 22.88 3.49
C LEU A 82 6.38 23.55 3.03
N GLN A 83 5.31 23.33 3.76
CA GLN A 83 4.00 23.91 3.48
C GLN A 83 3.48 24.68 4.68
N THR A 84 2.80 25.79 4.43
CA THR A 84 1.99 26.44 5.45
C THR A 84 0.75 25.57 5.77
N PRO A 85 0.08 25.76 6.93
CA PRO A 85 -1.15 25.03 7.25
C PRO A 85 -2.21 25.14 6.15
N ALA A 86 -2.39 26.31 5.54
CA ALA A 86 -3.33 26.51 4.45
C ALA A 86 -2.97 25.70 3.19
N GLN A 87 -1.68 25.63 2.84
CA GLN A 87 -1.20 24.82 1.71
C GLN A 87 -1.35 23.32 1.99
N MET A 88 -1.12 22.89 3.22
CA MET A 88 -1.35 21.52 3.65
C MET A 88 -2.82 21.12 3.49
N LEU A 89 -3.74 21.93 4.00
CA LEU A 89 -5.17 21.72 3.84
C LEU A 89 -5.60 21.67 2.36
N ALA A 90 -5.06 22.57 1.54
CA ALA A 90 -5.31 22.55 0.09
C ALA A 90 -4.76 21.30 -0.60
N THR A 91 -3.67 20.72 -0.09
CA THR A 91 -3.11 19.44 -0.59
C THR A 91 -4.01 18.28 -0.20
N VAL A 92 -4.41 18.21 1.08
CA VAL A 92 -5.32 17.17 1.59
C VAL A 92 -6.68 17.21 0.89
N ALA A 93 -7.21 18.40 0.62
CA ALA A 93 -8.49 18.56 -0.06
C ALA A 93 -8.54 18.00 -1.50
N LYS A 94 -7.39 17.75 -2.10
CA LYS A 94 -7.27 17.12 -3.44
C LYS A 94 -7.34 15.59 -3.39
N LEU A 95 -7.21 15.00 -2.21
CA LEU A 95 -7.24 13.56 -2.05
C LEU A 95 -8.65 13.01 -2.22
N GLY A 96 -8.72 11.83 -2.79
CA GLY A 96 -9.94 11.04 -2.83
C GLY A 96 -10.40 10.59 -1.45
N PRO A 97 -11.56 9.96 -1.36
CA PRO A 97 -12.07 9.45 -0.09
C PRO A 97 -11.11 8.46 0.55
N ASP A 98 -11.00 8.56 1.88
CA ASP A 98 -10.21 7.67 2.73
C ASP A 98 -11.17 6.83 3.57
N PRO A 99 -11.11 5.49 3.54
CA PRO A 99 -12.03 4.64 4.28
C PRO A 99 -11.91 4.75 5.81
N LEU A 100 -10.82 5.33 6.32
CA LEU A 100 -10.60 5.48 7.75
C LEU A 100 -11.01 6.85 8.29
N VAL A 101 -11.39 7.78 7.42
CA VAL A 101 -11.65 9.19 7.80
C VAL A 101 -12.93 9.71 7.16
N GLY A 102 -13.76 10.39 7.94
CA GLY A 102 -14.99 11.03 7.45
C GLY A 102 -16.21 10.11 7.49
N ASP A 103 -17.26 10.50 6.79
CA ASP A 103 -18.50 9.75 6.72
C ASP A 103 -18.38 8.57 5.75
N PRO A 104 -18.64 7.32 6.18
CA PRO A 104 -18.47 6.13 5.34
C PRO A 104 -19.35 6.12 4.09
N VAL A 105 -20.61 6.59 4.22
CA VAL A 105 -21.57 6.60 3.11
C VAL A 105 -21.19 7.65 2.09
N GLU A 106 -20.85 8.85 2.54
CA GLU A 106 -20.39 9.91 1.65
C GLU A 106 -19.10 9.52 0.92
N ASN A 107 -18.16 8.88 1.60
CA ASN A 107 -16.90 8.43 1.01
C ASN A 107 -17.13 7.38 -0.07
N GLU A 108 -17.98 6.40 0.18
CA GLU A 108 -18.35 5.40 -0.84
C GLU A 108 -18.96 6.09 -2.08
N GLU A 109 -19.93 6.99 -1.88
CA GLU A 109 -20.55 7.72 -2.98
C GLU A 109 -19.55 8.59 -3.75
N ARG A 110 -18.59 9.21 -3.06
CA ARG A 110 -17.52 9.98 -3.71
C ARG A 110 -16.64 9.06 -4.57
N PHE A 111 -16.27 7.89 -4.06
CA PHE A 111 -15.48 6.91 -4.80
C PHE A 111 -16.23 6.42 -6.04
N VAL A 112 -17.49 5.99 -5.90
CA VAL A 112 -18.33 5.53 -7.00
C VAL A 112 -18.41 6.59 -8.08
N ARG A 113 -18.76 7.83 -7.72
CA ARG A 113 -18.84 8.94 -8.68
C ARG A 113 -17.50 9.23 -9.37
N ALA A 114 -16.39 9.15 -8.62
CA ALA A 114 -15.06 9.41 -9.17
C ALA A 114 -14.64 8.35 -10.20
N VAL A 115 -14.93 7.08 -9.95
CA VAL A 115 -14.66 5.97 -10.86
C VAL A 115 -15.56 6.04 -12.09
N LYS A 116 -16.87 6.15 -11.89
CA LYS A 116 -17.88 6.12 -12.97
C LYS A 116 -17.78 7.29 -13.96
N LYS A 117 -17.15 8.36 -13.56
CA LYS A 117 -16.91 9.54 -14.40
C LYS A 117 -15.82 9.37 -15.43
N LYS A 118 -14.91 8.40 -15.26
CA LYS A 118 -13.64 8.32 -16.00
C LYS A 118 -13.61 7.18 -17.01
N SER A 119 -13.08 7.46 -18.20
CA SER A 119 -12.77 6.46 -19.23
C SER A 119 -11.41 5.79 -19.03
N THR A 120 -10.64 6.26 -18.07
CA THR A 120 -9.37 5.64 -17.66
C THR A 120 -9.64 4.23 -17.12
N VAL A 121 -8.74 3.29 -17.40
CA VAL A 121 -8.87 1.90 -16.94
C VAL A 121 -8.81 1.81 -15.42
N ILE A 122 -9.57 0.88 -14.85
CA ILE A 122 -9.75 0.76 -13.39
C ILE A 122 -8.41 0.55 -12.66
N ALA A 123 -7.48 -0.17 -13.25
CA ALA A 123 -6.16 -0.38 -12.66
C ALA A 123 -5.37 0.91 -12.44
N LEU A 124 -5.56 1.93 -13.27
CA LEU A 124 -4.96 3.25 -13.07
C LEU A 124 -5.76 4.10 -12.09
N LEU A 125 -7.09 4.00 -12.13
CA LEU A 125 -7.96 4.76 -11.22
C LEU A 125 -7.73 4.41 -9.76
N LEU A 126 -7.51 3.14 -9.44
CA LEU A 126 -7.20 2.70 -8.09
C LEU A 126 -5.85 3.23 -7.57
N MET A 127 -4.93 3.61 -8.46
CA MET A 127 -3.65 4.22 -8.09
C MET A 127 -3.70 5.75 -8.02
N ASP A 128 -4.76 6.37 -8.54
CA ASP A 128 -4.94 7.82 -8.52
C ASP A 128 -5.46 8.27 -7.14
N GLN A 129 -4.57 8.86 -6.35
CA GLN A 129 -4.90 9.31 -5.00
C GLN A 129 -5.96 10.41 -4.95
N SER A 130 -6.34 11.01 -6.09
CA SER A 130 -7.50 11.90 -6.20
C SER A 130 -8.82 11.16 -6.39
N VAL A 131 -8.77 9.87 -6.76
CA VAL A 131 -9.93 8.99 -6.90
C VAL A 131 -10.21 8.26 -5.60
N VAL A 132 -9.16 7.73 -4.98
CA VAL A 132 -9.22 7.02 -3.70
C VAL A 132 -7.89 7.13 -2.98
N SER A 133 -7.91 7.43 -1.68
CA SER A 133 -6.69 7.54 -0.88
C SER A 133 -6.21 6.17 -0.40
N GLY A 134 -4.88 6.00 -0.33
CA GLY A 134 -4.21 4.91 0.38
C GLY A 134 -3.99 3.63 -0.43
N ILE A 135 -4.62 3.44 -1.59
CA ILE A 135 -4.40 2.26 -2.42
C ILE A 135 -3.02 2.36 -3.09
N GLY A 136 -2.18 1.35 -2.84
CA GLY A 136 -0.92 1.14 -3.51
C GLY A 136 -0.96 -0.07 -4.44
N ASN A 137 0.21 -0.43 -4.97
CA ASN A 137 0.33 -1.46 -6.01
C ASN A 137 -0.13 -2.85 -5.56
N VAL A 138 0.07 -3.19 -4.27
CA VAL A 138 -0.40 -4.45 -3.69
C VAL A 138 -1.92 -4.51 -3.72
N TYR A 139 -2.57 -3.58 -3.04
CA TYR A 139 -4.02 -3.56 -2.93
C TYR A 139 -4.70 -3.42 -4.30
N ARG A 140 -4.14 -2.63 -5.23
CA ARG A 140 -4.64 -2.56 -6.61
C ARG A 140 -4.76 -3.93 -7.26
N ALA A 141 -3.66 -4.70 -7.27
CA ALA A 141 -3.63 -6.02 -7.90
C ALA A 141 -4.58 -7.00 -7.21
N GLU A 142 -4.53 -7.02 -5.89
CA GLU A 142 -5.30 -7.94 -5.06
C GLU A 142 -6.82 -7.66 -5.11
N MET A 143 -7.23 -6.41 -4.97
CA MET A 143 -8.65 -6.04 -5.03
C MET A 143 -9.26 -6.34 -6.41
N LEU A 144 -8.56 -6.03 -7.50
CA LEU A 144 -9.01 -6.38 -8.85
C LEU A 144 -9.17 -7.89 -9.03
N PHE A 145 -8.23 -8.68 -8.52
CA PHE A 145 -8.32 -10.14 -8.56
C PHE A 145 -9.49 -10.68 -7.72
N ARG A 146 -9.69 -10.16 -6.51
CA ARG A 146 -10.75 -10.57 -5.59
C ARG A 146 -12.14 -10.30 -6.17
N GLN A 147 -12.30 -9.18 -6.87
CA GLN A 147 -13.54 -8.83 -7.58
C GLN A 147 -13.65 -9.47 -8.98
N ARG A 148 -12.69 -10.31 -9.39
CA ARG A 148 -12.65 -10.90 -10.74
C ARG A 148 -12.75 -9.86 -11.86
N LEU A 149 -12.31 -8.65 -11.59
CA LEU A 149 -12.43 -7.52 -12.49
C LEU A 149 -11.22 -7.43 -13.40
N ASN A 150 -11.49 -7.33 -14.72
CA ASN A 150 -10.47 -7.08 -15.70
C ASN A 150 -9.82 -5.70 -15.44
N PRO A 151 -8.50 -5.65 -15.22
CA PRO A 151 -7.79 -4.42 -14.90
C PRO A 151 -7.87 -3.35 -15.99
N HIS A 152 -8.14 -3.74 -17.23
CA HIS A 152 -8.23 -2.83 -18.38
C HIS A 152 -9.64 -2.26 -18.61
N THR A 153 -10.62 -2.65 -17.83
CA THR A 153 -11.99 -2.11 -17.95
C THR A 153 -11.96 -0.62 -17.61
N PRO A 154 -12.48 0.26 -18.49
CA PRO A 154 -12.66 1.67 -18.17
C PRO A 154 -13.57 1.85 -16.94
N GLY A 155 -13.25 2.80 -16.06
CA GLY A 155 -14.02 2.97 -14.82
C GLY A 155 -15.51 3.21 -15.05
N ARG A 156 -15.88 3.98 -16.08
CA ARG A 156 -17.29 4.21 -16.45
C ARG A 156 -18.04 2.93 -16.83
N ASP A 157 -17.33 1.92 -17.34
CA ASP A 157 -17.91 0.67 -17.84
C ASP A 157 -17.95 -0.42 -16.76
N VAL A 158 -17.27 -0.22 -15.61
CA VAL A 158 -17.37 -1.13 -14.46
C VAL A 158 -18.78 -1.07 -13.90
N PRO A 159 -19.49 -2.18 -13.69
CA PRO A 159 -20.80 -2.19 -13.03
C PRO A 159 -20.73 -1.50 -11.66
N GLU A 160 -21.77 -0.74 -11.30
CA GLU A 160 -21.73 0.06 -10.07
C GLU A 160 -21.64 -0.81 -8.81
N ASP A 161 -22.32 -1.93 -8.79
CA ASP A 161 -22.24 -2.92 -7.70
C ASP A 161 -20.82 -3.45 -7.50
N VAL A 162 -20.06 -3.65 -8.60
CA VAL A 162 -18.64 -4.04 -8.54
C VAL A 162 -17.77 -2.90 -8.00
N VAL A 163 -18.05 -1.63 -8.37
CA VAL A 163 -17.34 -0.48 -7.80
C VAL A 163 -17.60 -0.37 -6.29
N ARG A 164 -18.84 -0.58 -5.85
CA ARG A 164 -19.19 -0.63 -4.42
C ARG A 164 -18.52 -1.79 -3.70
N ALA A 165 -18.45 -2.95 -4.33
CA ALA A 165 -17.73 -4.11 -3.80
C ALA A 165 -16.21 -3.84 -3.65
N LEU A 166 -15.59 -3.13 -4.60
CA LEU A 166 -14.20 -2.67 -4.47
C LEU A 166 -14.04 -1.75 -3.25
N TRP A 167 -14.95 -0.82 -3.02
CA TRP A 167 -14.90 0.06 -1.85
C TRP A 167 -15.02 -0.72 -0.54
N ALA A 168 -16.01 -1.60 -0.44
CA ALA A 168 -16.22 -2.43 0.75
C ALA A 168 -15.00 -3.33 1.05
N ASP A 169 -14.40 -3.88 0.00
CA ASP A 169 -13.18 -4.69 0.13
C ASP A 169 -11.99 -3.85 0.60
N TRP A 170 -11.85 -2.63 0.09
CA TRP A 170 -10.82 -1.69 0.50
C TRP A 170 -10.93 -1.31 1.98
N VAL A 171 -12.14 -0.94 2.45
CA VAL A 171 -12.40 -0.65 3.87
C VAL A 171 -11.93 -1.80 4.77
N ARG A 172 -12.28 -3.04 4.41
CA ARG A 172 -11.92 -4.23 5.18
C ARG A 172 -10.42 -4.52 5.17
N LEU A 173 -9.81 -4.49 3.99
CA LEU A 173 -8.38 -4.79 3.82
C LEU A 173 -7.50 -3.76 4.50
N LEU A 174 -7.86 -2.48 4.42
CA LEU A 174 -7.12 -1.41 5.08
C LEU A 174 -7.22 -1.51 6.60
N ALA A 175 -8.41 -1.80 7.14
CA ALA A 175 -8.59 -2.02 8.58
C ALA A 175 -7.68 -3.14 9.10
N THR A 176 -7.65 -4.29 8.40
CA THR A 176 -6.73 -5.39 8.71
C THR A 176 -5.27 -4.96 8.62
N GLY A 177 -4.91 -4.19 7.61
CA GLY A 177 -3.55 -3.68 7.42
C GLY A 177 -3.09 -2.76 8.54
N VAL A 178 -3.98 -1.89 9.02
CA VAL A 178 -3.72 -0.99 10.16
C VAL A 178 -3.59 -1.77 11.47
N GLU A 179 -4.49 -2.72 11.72
CA GLU A 179 -4.49 -3.53 12.93
C GLU A 179 -3.24 -4.41 13.05
N THR A 180 -2.86 -5.06 11.94
CA THR A 180 -1.78 -6.07 11.94
C THR A 180 -0.42 -5.51 11.53
N GLY A 181 -0.38 -4.32 10.94
CA GLY A 181 0.81 -3.77 10.28
C GLY A 181 1.21 -4.51 9.01
N GLN A 182 0.33 -5.36 8.47
CA GLN A 182 0.64 -6.23 7.32
C GLN A 182 -0.52 -6.28 6.32
N MET A 183 -0.18 -6.33 5.02
CA MET A 183 -1.17 -6.47 3.95
C MET A 183 -1.53 -7.94 3.76
N MET A 184 -2.60 -8.39 4.39
CA MET A 184 -3.18 -9.72 4.20
C MET A 184 -4.40 -9.62 3.29
N THR A 185 -4.36 -10.26 2.15
CA THR A 185 -5.44 -10.21 1.14
C THR A 185 -6.09 -11.57 0.87
N MET A 186 -5.50 -12.64 1.41
CA MET A 186 -6.07 -13.98 1.34
C MET A 186 -7.30 -14.11 2.22
N ASP A 187 -8.35 -14.72 1.69
CA ASP A 187 -9.58 -15.05 2.43
C ASP A 187 -9.59 -16.49 2.91
N GLY A 188 -10.45 -16.75 3.92
CA GLY A 188 -10.74 -18.09 4.37
C GLY A 188 -9.65 -18.74 5.21
N LEU A 189 -8.54 -18.05 5.46
CA LEU A 189 -7.49 -18.56 6.33
C LEU A 189 -7.89 -18.36 7.80
N THR A 190 -7.73 -19.41 8.61
CA THR A 190 -8.01 -19.37 10.05
C THR A 190 -6.92 -20.11 10.83
N GLY A 191 -6.85 -19.86 12.13
CA GLY A 191 -5.97 -20.59 13.02
C GLY A 191 -4.50 -20.59 12.60
N ASP A 192 -3.92 -21.78 12.45
CA ASP A 192 -2.51 -21.97 12.10
C ASP A 192 -2.20 -21.52 10.67
N ASP A 193 -3.13 -21.73 9.72
CA ASP A 193 -2.94 -21.32 8.33
C ASP A 193 -2.85 -19.80 8.21
N TYR A 194 -3.68 -19.07 8.95
CA TYR A 194 -3.61 -17.61 9.01
C TYR A 194 -2.26 -17.16 9.62
N ARG A 195 -1.82 -17.79 10.72
CA ARG A 195 -0.53 -17.45 11.34
C ARG A 195 0.65 -17.74 10.42
N ALA A 196 0.61 -18.86 9.71
CA ALA A 196 1.64 -19.23 8.74
C ALA A 196 1.71 -18.22 7.59
N ALA A 197 0.57 -17.83 7.03
CA ALA A 197 0.50 -16.84 5.97
C ALA A 197 0.97 -15.45 6.45
N MET A 198 0.62 -15.06 7.69
CA MET A 198 1.13 -13.81 8.27
C MET A 198 2.66 -13.82 8.47
N ALA A 199 3.24 -14.98 8.77
CA ALA A 199 4.68 -15.12 8.93
C ALA A 199 5.45 -15.11 7.61
N ASN A 200 4.80 -15.50 6.50
CA ASN A 200 5.42 -15.57 5.18
C ASN A 200 4.71 -14.63 4.19
N ARG A 201 5.44 -13.63 3.69
CA ARG A 201 4.92 -12.65 2.76
C ARG A 201 4.33 -13.25 1.48
N ASP A 202 4.94 -14.30 0.95
CA ASP A 202 4.52 -14.92 -0.32
C ASP A 202 3.17 -15.64 -0.21
N ASP A 203 2.71 -15.91 1.01
CA ASP A 203 1.45 -16.58 1.29
C ASP A 203 0.30 -15.61 1.65
N ARG A 204 0.57 -14.30 1.66
CA ARG A 204 -0.43 -13.26 1.99
C ARG A 204 -1.24 -12.78 0.80
N HIS A 205 -0.82 -13.11 -0.44
CA HIS A 205 -1.36 -12.52 -1.65
C HIS A 205 -1.86 -13.57 -2.65
N TRP A 206 -2.90 -13.20 -3.40
CA TRP A 206 -3.45 -14.01 -4.50
C TRP A 206 -2.58 -13.93 -5.75
N VAL A 207 -2.21 -12.72 -6.17
CA VAL A 207 -1.52 -12.46 -7.45
C VAL A 207 -0.26 -11.62 -7.29
N TYR A 208 -0.18 -10.76 -6.28
CA TYR A 208 0.93 -9.82 -6.13
C TYR A 208 2.26 -10.55 -5.89
N HIS A 209 3.31 -10.18 -6.66
CA HIS A 209 4.63 -10.85 -6.71
C HIS A 209 4.59 -12.32 -7.15
N ARG A 210 3.53 -12.76 -7.80
CA ARG A 210 3.36 -14.15 -8.23
C ARG A 210 3.44 -14.33 -9.75
N ALA A 211 4.04 -13.42 -10.50
CA ALA A 211 4.22 -13.54 -11.95
C ALA A 211 4.85 -14.88 -12.35
N GLY A 212 4.29 -15.55 -13.34
CA GLY A 212 4.73 -16.87 -13.82
C GLY A 212 4.35 -18.04 -12.91
N LEU A 213 3.85 -17.78 -11.69
CA LEU A 213 3.35 -18.83 -10.81
C LEU A 213 1.88 -19.15 -11.14
N PRO A 214 1.42 -20.39 -10.88
CA PRO A 214 0.02 -20.74 -11.11
C PRO A 214 -0.91 -19.94 -10.20
N CYS A 215 -2.01 -19.47 -10.78
CA CYS A 215 -3.10 -18.85 -10.04
C CYS A 215 -3.64 -19.84 -8.99
N ARG A 216 -3.81 -19.40 -7.76
CA ARG A 216 -4.27 -20.22 -6.63
C ARG A 216 -5.73 -20.72 -6.82
N ILE A 217 -6.49 -20.16 -7.79
CA ILE A 217 -7.87 -20.55 -8.06
C ILE A 217 -7.98 -21.44 -9.32
N CYS A 218 -7.37 -21.02 -10.44
CA CYS A 218 -7.61 -21.67 -11.73
C CYS A 218 -6.36 -22.31 -12.37
N GLY A 219 -5.18 -22.19 -11.75
CA GLY A 219 -3.93 -22.75 -12.22
C GLY A 219 -3.27 -22.01 -13.41
N THR A 220 -3.95 -21.04 -14.03
CA THR A 220 -3.36 -20.21 -15.11
C THR A 220 -2.21 -19.37 -14.55
N GLU A 221 -1.14 -19.22 -15.31
CA GLU A 221 -0.02 -18.37 -14.89
C GLU A 221 -0.46 -16.92 -14.65
N ILE A 222 0.01 -16.35 -13.55
CA ILE A 222 -0.19 -14.93 -13.23
C ILE A 222 0.62 -14.11 -14.22
N ALA A 223 -0.08 -13.26 -14.95
CA ALA A 223 0.52 -12.33 -15.90
C ALA A 223 1.15 -11.14 -15.18
N LEU A 224 2.23 -10.63 -15.77
CA LEU A 224 2.91 -9.40 -15.36
C LEU A 224 2.94 -8.45 -16.55
N GLU A 225 2.44 -7.25 -16.34
CA GLU A 225 2.55 -6.16 -17.32
C GLU A 225 2.91 -4.85 -16.63
N GLU A 226 3.30 -3.85 -17.39
CA GLU A 226 3.51 -2.50 -16.88
C GLU A 226 2.38 -1.59 -17.31
N ILE A 227 1.72 -0.96 -16.32
CA ILE A 227 0.66 0.02 -16.55
C ILE A 227 0.86 1.23 -15.64
N GLY A 228 0.96 2.42 -16.23
CA GLY A 228 1.26 3.66 -15.49
C GLY A 228 2.62 3.62 -14.80
N ALA A 229 3.63 3.07 -15.44
CA ALA A 229 4.99 2.87 -14.92
C ALA A 229 5.04 1.99 -13.63
N ARG A 230 4.06 1.10 -13.47
CA ARG A 230 3.94 0.19 -12.33
C ARG A 230 3.67 -1.24 -12.79
N LYS A 231 4.29 -2.20 -12.11
CA LYS A 231 4.04 -3.62 -12.34
C LYS A 231 2.63 -3.98 -11.92
N LEU A 232 1.81 -4.50 -12.82
CA LEU A 232 0.50 -5.06 -12.53
C LEU A 232 0.58 -6.59 -12.62
N TYR A 233 0.10 -7.25 -11.57
CA TYR A 233 -0.01 -8.70 -11.48
C TYR A 233 -1.50 -9.07 -11.54
N TRP A 234 -1.88 -9.98 -12.46
CA TRP A 234 -3.28 -10.36 -12.63
C TRP A 234 -3.41 -11.75 -13.24
N CYS A 235 -4.56 -12.38 -13.09
CA CYS A 235 -4.86 -13.67 -13.70
C CYS A 235 -5.71 -13.49 -14.96
N PRO A 236 -5.20 -13.78 -16.18
CA PRO A 236 -5.94 -13.56 -17.42
C PRO A 236 -7.23 -14.38 -17.55
N ARG A 237 -7.33 -15.49 -16.81
CA ARG A 237 -8.53 -16.33 -16.82
C ARG A 237 -9.56 -15.91 -15.79
N CYS A 238 -9.12 -15.57 -14.58
CA CYS A 238 -10.07 -15.19 -13.53
C CYS A 238 -10.61 -13.77 -13.67
N GLN A 239 -9.89 -12.91 -14.40
CA GLN A 239 -10.18 -11.50 -14.58
C GLN A 239 -10.44 -11.14 -16.05
N ALA A 240 -10.94 -12.11 -16.83
CA ALA A 240 -11.25 -11.96 -18.26
C ALA A 240 -12.43 -11.01 -18.49
#